data_4e51ad88e744c52f8d777ee423012640
#
_entry.id   4e51ad88e744c52f8d777ee423012640
#
_cell.length_a   1.000
_cell.length_b   1.000
_cell.length_c   1.000
_cell.angle_alpha   90.00
_cell.angle_beta   90.00
_cell.angle_gamma   90.00
#
_symmetry.space_group_name_H-M   'P 1'
#
loop_
_entity.id
_entity.type
_entity.pdbx_description
1 polymer ?
#
loop_
_entity_poly.entity_id
_entity_poly.type
_entity_poly.pdbx_seq_one_letter_code
_entity_poly.pdbx_strand_id
1 'polypeptide(L)'
;MFVHPRDPFVRVNALKSSRHVRVERDGHLLAESDSPILVFETGLPTRYYLPERDVDPSLLVDSDLQTGCPYKGFASYRDVVLSGRRYPGLFWYYQAPFREVSQVKGYLAPYNERIDLIVDGRPQDRPAGPLGPRGEPGMRAA
;
A
#
# COMPACT_ATOMS: atom_id res chain seq x y z
N MET A 1 -15.03 -2.02 12.72
CA MET A 1 -14.33 -0.75 12.38
C MET A 1 -13.61 -0.23 13.61
N PHE A 2 -12.35 0.13 13.45
CA PHE A 2 -11.56 0.68 14.54
C PHE A 2 -11.74 2.20 14.62
N VAL A 3 -11.94 2.71 15.85
CA VAL A 3 -12.01 4.14 16.14
C VAL A 3 -10.79 4.50 16.98
N HIS A 4 -9.97 5.43 16.50
CA HIS A 4 -8.77 5.83 17.21
C HIS A 4 -9.14 6.57 18.50
N PRO A 5 -8.59 6.20 19.66
CA PRO A 5 -8.99 6.79 20.93
C PRO A 5 -8.69 8.28 21.09
N ARG A 6 -7.67 8.79 20.37
CA ARG A 6 -7.30 10.21 20.43
C ARG A 6 -8.09 11.08 19.45
N ASP A 7 -8.68 10.46 18.42
CA ASP A 7 -9.44 11.17 17.40
C ASP A 7 -10.66 10.35 17.03
N PRO A 8 -11.79 10.63 17.66
CA PRO A 8 -13.01 9.86 17.42
C PRO A 8 -13.59 10.03 16.01
N PHE A 9 -13.11 11.00 15.24
CA PHE A 9 -13.56 11.21 13.86
C PHE A 9 -12.76 10.41 12.85
N VAL A 10 -11.65 9.81 13.25
CA VAL A 10 -10.86 8.95 12.36
C VAL A 10 -11.35 7.51 12.49
N ARG A 11 -11.63 6.91 11.35
CA ARG A 11 -12.06 5.51 11.24
C ARG A 11 -11.06 4.75 10.39
N VAL A 12 -10.69 3.56 10.83
CA VAL A 12 -9.86 2.65 10.06
C VAL A 12 -10.59 1.33 9.96
N ASN A 13 -10.76 0.82 8.75
CA ASN A 13 -11.46 -0.43 8.50
C ASN A 13 -10.71 -1.24 7.45
N ALA A 14 -10.46 -2.51 7.75
CA ALA A 14 -9.76 -3.42 6.86
C ALA A 14 -10.69 -4.58 6.50
N LEU A 15 -10.93 -4.77 5.21
CA LEU A 15 -11.86 -5.76 4.69
C LEU A 15 -11.20 -6.66 3.65
N LYS A 16 -11.31 -7.97 3.80
CA LYS A 16 -10.93 -8.91 2.76
C LYS A 16 -11.84 -8.73 1.56
N SER A 17 -11.25 -8.82 0.37
CA SER A 17 -11.97 -8.63 -0.88
C SER A 17 -11.62 -9.73 -1.88
N SER A 18 -12.54 -10.03 -2.79
CA SER A 18 -12.31 -10.94 -3.91
C SER A 18 -12.08 -10.18 -5.22
N ARG A 19 -11.88 -8.88 -5.17
CA ARG A 19 -11.57 -8.10 -6.36
C ARG A 19 -10.24 -8.53 -6.95
N HIS A 20 -10.15 -8.49 -8.28
CA HIS A 20 -8.90 -8.72 -8.97
C HIS A 20 -8.11 -7.42 -9.04
N VAL A 21 -6.88 -7.43 -8.56
CA VAL A 21 -6.03 -6.25 -8.50
C VAL A 21 -4.74 -6.51 -9.26
N ARG A 22 -4.39 -5.59 -10.17
CA ARG A 22 -3.10 -5.54 -10.83
C ARG A 22 -2.40 -4.26 -10.45
N VAL A 23 -1.11 -4.34 -10.19
CA VAL A 23 -0.25 -3.18 -9.90
C VAL A 23 0.82 -3.13 -10.96
N GLU A 24 0.90 -2.01 -11.67
CA GLU A 24 1.86 -1.81 -12.76
C GLU A 24 2.60 -0.50 -12.59
N ARG A 25 3.80 -0.44 -13.12
CA ARG A 25 4.56 0.81 -13.21
C ARG A 25 5.33 0.82 -14.53
N ASP A 26 5.14 1.90 -15.31
CA ASP A 26 5.80 2.06 -16.60
C ASP A 26 5.61 0.83 -17.51
N GLY A 27 4.42 0.26 -17.50
CA GLY A 27 4.08 -0.91 -18.30
C GLY A 27 4.56 -2.25 -17.74
N HIS A 28 5.24 -2.26 -16.58
CA HIS A 28 5.71 -3.50 -15.95
C HIS A 28 4.73 -3.96 -14.88
N LEU A 29 4.38 -5.24 -14.91
CA LEU A 29 3.55 -5.84 -13.87
C LEU A 29 4.39 -6.06 -12.61
N LEU A 30 3.96 -5.47 -11.51
CA LEU A 30 4.63 -5.61 -10.20
C LEU A 30 3.94 -6.63 -9.32
N ALA A 31 2.63 -6.71 -9.40
CA ALA A 31 1.83 -7.59 -8.55
C ALA A 31 0.47 -7.85 -9.18
N GLU A 32 -0.10 -9.01 -8.86
CA GLU A 32 -1.44 -9.36 -9.29
C GLU A 32 -2.05 -10.28 -8.25
N SER A 33 -3.28 -9.97 -7.79
CA SER A 33 -3.91 -10.73 -6.71
C SER A 33 -5.42 -10.76 -6.85
N ASP A 34 -6.01 -11.88 -6.45
CA ASP A 34 -7.46 -12.03 -6.27
C ASP A 34 -7.86 -12.00 -4.80
N SER A 35 -6.93 -11.71 -3.91
CA SER A 35 -7.16 -11.79 -2.47
C SER A 35 -6.62 -10.55 -1.74
N PRO A 36 -6.97 -9.33 -2.19
CA PRO A 36 -6.52 -8.13 -1.51
C PRO A 36 -7.27 -7.92 -0.20
N ILE A 37 -6.64 -7.15 0.70
CA ILE A 37 -7.34 -6.53 1.82
C ILE A 37 -7.42 -5.04 1.50
N LEU A 38 -8.63 -4.50 1.51
CA LEU A 38 -8.85 -3.08 1.32
C LEU A 38 -8.85 -2.40 2.68
N VAL A 39 -8.06 -1.35 2.82
CA VAL A 39 -8.01 -0.57 4.04
C VAL A 39 -8.57 0.82 3.76
N PHE A 40 -9.62 1.15 4.48
CA PHE A 40 -10.30 2.44 4.41
C PHE A 40 -9.93 3.22 5.66
N GLU A 41 -9.42 4.42 5.47
CA GLU A 41 -9.05 5.31 6.56
C GLU A 41 -9.57 6.70 6.26
N THR A 42 -10.20 7.32 7.24
CA THR A 42 -10.80 8.65 7.07
C THR A 42 -9.77 9.64 6.52
N GLY A 43 -10.13 10.33 5.43
CA GLY A 43 -9.30 11.36 4.82
C GLY A 43 -8.19 10.84 3.90
N LEU A 44 -8.07 9.52 3.71
CA LEU A 44 -7.02 8.93 2.89
C LEU A 44 -7.62 8.12 1.74
N PRO A 45 -6.86 7.94 0.65
CA PRO A 45 -7.28 7.03 -0.41
C PRO A 45 -7.41 5.61 0.11
N THR A 46 -8.31 4.83 -0.48
CA THR A 46 -8.39 3.40 -0.20
C THR A 46 -7.07 2.74 -0.55
N ARG A 47 -6.51 1.98 0.38
CA ARG A 47 -5.26 1.26 0.16
C ARG A 47 -5.54 -0.21 -0.08
N TYR A 48 -4.80 -0.78 -1.02
CA TYR A 48 -4.93 -2.18 -1.42
C TYR A 48 -3.72 -2.94 -0.92
N TYR A 49 -3.93 -3.80 0.05
CA TYR A 49 -2.89 -4.67 0.61
C TYR A 49 -2.95 -6.00 -0.09
N LEU A 50 -1.85 -6.43 -0.68
CA LEU A 50 -1.76 -7.66 -1.43
C LEU A 50 -0.92 -8.68 -0.68
N PRO A 51 -1.29 -9.97 -0.67
CA PRO A 51 -0.42 -11.00 -0.08
C PRO A 51 0.98 -10.89 -0.67
N GLU A 52 2.00 -11.03 0.16
CA GLU A 52 3.39 -10.90 -0.31
C GLU A 52 3.69 -11.86 -1.46
N ARG A 53 3.10 -13.06 -1.45
CA ARG A 53 3.28 -14.05 -2.52
C ARG A 53 2.79 -13.58 -3.89
N ASP A 54 1.89 -12.60 -3.92
CA ASP A 54 1.30 -12.08 -5.17
C ASP A 54 2.09 -10.91 -5.74
N VAL A 55 3.17 -10.49 -5.07
CA VAL A 55 4.09 -9.45 -5.53
C VAL A 55 5.34 -10.13 -6.07
N ASP A 56 5.84 -9.67 -7.21
CA ASP A 56 7.03 -10.27 -7.84
C ASP A 56 8.27 -10.02 -6.96
N PRO A 57 8.80 -11.06 -6.30
CA PRO A 57 9.91 -10.88 -5.38
C PRO A 57 11.22 -10.50 -6.07
N SER A 58 11.35 -10.80 -7.36
CA SER A 58 12.56 -10.47 -8.11
C SER A 58 12.75 -8.97 -8.30
N LEU A 59 11.67 -8.19 -8.12
CA LEU A 59 11.69 -6.75 -8.29
C LEU A 59 11.91 -6.01 -6.98
N LEU A 60 11.80 -6.70 -5.83
CA LEU A 60 11.79 -6.07 -4.52
C LEU A 60 13.17 -6.04 -3.89
N VAL A 61 13.50 -4.90 -3.27
CA VAL A 61 14.72 -4.71 -2.48
C VAL A 61 14.31 -4.08 -1.15
N ASP A 62 14.87 -4.57 -0.06
CA ASP A 62 14.59 -3.99 1.26
C ASP A 62 15.05 -2.54 1.33
N SER A 63 14.25 -1.72 1.97
CA SER A 63 14.55 -0.32 2.24
C SER A 63 14.84 -0.13 3.73
N ASP A 64 15.73 0.82 4.04
CA ASP A 64 16.02 1.20 5.42
C ASP A 64 14.96 2.14 6.00
N LEU A 65 14.04 2.62 5.17
CA LEU A 65 13.01 3.56 5.59
C LEU A 65 12.00 2.90 6.52
N GLN A 66 11.67 3.58 7.60
CA GLN A 66 10.54 3.24 8.47
C GLN A 66 9.77 4.50 8.82
N THR A 67 8.45 4.38 8.91
CA THR A 67 7.59 5.48 9.35
C THR A 67 6.59 4.97 10.39
N GLY A 68 6.24 5.83 11.34
CA GLY A 68 5.21 5.51 12.33
C GLY A 68 3.84 5.94 11.85
N CYS A 69 2.85 5.08 12.08
CA CYS A 69 1.44 5.40 11.87
C CYS A 69 0.70 5.17 13.19
N PRO A 70 0.08 6.22 13.77
CA PRO A 70 -0.61 6.04 15.06
C PRO A 70 -1.81 5.10 15.00
N TYR A 71 -2.28 4.78 13.79
CA TYR A 71 -3.45 3.93 13.60
C TYR A 71 -3.13 2.49 13.22
N LYS A 72 -1.92 2.24 12.65
CA LYS A 72 -1.58 0.92 12.09
C LYS A 72 -0.26 0.34 12.59
N GLY A 73 0.62 1.16 13.16
CA GLY A 73 1.92 0.72 13.66
C GLY A 73 3.08 1.33 12.89
N PHE A 74 4.23 0.67 12.92
CA PHE A 74 5.42 1.12 12.18
C PHE A 74 5.45 0.45 10.82
N ALA A 75 5.48 1.26 9.76
CA ALA A 75 5.61 0.77 8.40
C ALA A 75 7.07 0.61 8.02
N SER A 76 7.38 -0.53 7.39
CA SER A 76 8.65 -0.77 6.72
C SER A 76 8.38 -0.74 5.21
N TYR A 77 9.44 -0.62 4.41
CA TYR A 77 9.28 -0.36 2.98
C TYR A 77 10.10 -1.33 2.14
N ARG A 78 9.64 -1.56 0.93
CA ARG A 78 10.38 -2.24 -0.12
C ARG A 78 10.56 -1.29 -1.30
N ASP A 79 11.78 -1.21 -1.80
CA ASP A 79 12.05 -0.53 -3.06
C ASP A 79 11.78 -1.48 -4.20
N VAL A 80 11.47 -0.94 -5.38
CA VAL A 80 11.28 -1.72 -6.61
C VAL A 80 12.39 -1.36 -7.58
N VAL A 81 12.99 -2.37 -8.21
CA VAL A 81 14.01 -2.17 -9.25
C VAL A 81 13.45 -2.70 -10.57
N LEU A 82 13.33 -1.81 -11.55
CA LEU A 82 12.86 -2.12 -12.89
C LEU A 82 13.89 -1.66 -13.90
N SER A 83 14.42 -2.59 -14.71
CA SER A 83 15.37 -2.26 -15.78
C SER A 83 16.52 -1.36 -15.30
N GLY A 84 17.06 -1.67 -14.14
CA GLY A 84 18.17 -0.92 -13.55
C GLY A 84 17.78 0.37 -12.83
N ARG A 85 16.51 0.76 -12.88
CA ARG A 85 16.02 1.94 -12.16
C ARG A 85 15.41 1.54 -10.83
N ARG A 86 15.80 2.23 -9.77
CA ARG A 86 15.27 1.99 -8.42
C ARG A 86 14.17 2.99 -8.09
N TYR A 87 13.04 2.46 -7.60
CA TYR A 87 11.89 3.25 -7.16
C TYR A 87 11.82 3.12 -5.65
N PRO A 88 12.27 4.14 -4.88
CA PRO A 88 12.36 4.01 -3.43
C PRO A 88 11.00 3.90 -2.76
N GLY A 89 10.88 2.94 -1.83
CA GLY A 89 9.72 2.82 -0.96
C GLY A 89 8.39 2.68 -1.68
N LEU A 90 8.36 1.98 -2.81
CA LEU A 90 7.14 1.88 -3.63
C LEU A 90 6.05 1.04 -2.97
N PHE A 91 6.44 0.07 -2.14
CA PHE A 91 5.53 -0.72 -1.31
C PHE A 91 5.85 -0.51 0.16
N TRP A 92 4.81 -0.59 1.00
CA TRP A 92 5.03 -0.64 2.45
C TRP A 92 4.33 -1.85 3.04
N TYR A 93 4.73 -2.20 4.26
CA TYR A 93 4.13 -3.30 5.01
C TYR A 93 4.29 -3.07 6.51
N TYR A 94 3.46 -3.74 7.29
CA TYR A 94 3.52 -3.69 8.75
C TYR A 94 3.94 -5.06 9.25
N GLN A 95 5.13 -5.15 9.83
CA GLN A 95 5.64 -6.39 10.40
C GLN A 95 4.85 -6.80 11.66
N ALA A 96 4.49 -5.78 12.45
CA ALA A 96 3.71 -5.95 13.67
C ALA A 96 2.62 -4.87 13.70
N PRO A 97 1.57 -5.01 12.86
CA PRO A 97 0.48 -4.02 12.84
C PRO A 97 -0.27 -4.04 14.16
N PHE A 98 -0.88 -2.89 14.50
CA PHE A 98 -1.75 -2.84 15.66
C PHE A 98 -2.90 -3.84 15.50
N ARG A 99 -3.43 -4.28 16.65
CA ARG A 99 -4.44 -5.33 16.73
C ARG A 99 -5.62 -5.11 15.79
N GLU A 100 -6.06 -3.87 15.65
CA GLU A 100 -7.24 -3.48 14.88
C GLU A 100 -7.10 -3.71 13.38
N VAL A 101 -5.85 -3.79 12.91
CA VAL A 101 -5.53 -4.06 11.49
C VAL A 101 -4.57 -5.25 11.34
N SER A 102 -4.61 -6.16 12.30
CA SER A 102 -3.66 -7.29 12.35
C SER A 102 -3.73 -8.20 11.12
N GLN A 103 -4.86 -8.23 10.42
CA GLN A 103 -5.01 -9.05 9.23
C GLN A 103 -4.12 -8.62 8.06
N VAL A 104 -3.54 -7.40 8.07
CA VAL A 104 -2.62 -6.96 7.01
C VAL A 104 -1.19 -7.45 7.19
N LYS A 105 -0.90 -8.17 8.28
CA LYS A 105 0.42 -8.76 8.46
C LYS A 105 0.70 -9.76 7.33
N GLY A 106 1.88 -9.66 6.71
CA GLY A 106 2.22 -10.50 5.56
C GLY A 106 1.72 -9.97 4.23
N TYR A 107 1.19 -8.75 4.21
CA TYR A 107 0.71 -8.09 3.01
C TYR A 107 1.58 -6.88 2.67
N LEU A 108 1.69 -6.57 1.39
CA LEU A 108 2.39 -5.39 0.89
C LEU A 108 1.38 -4.45 0.23
N ALA A 109 1.50 -3.16 0.51
CA ALA A 109 0.64 -2.15 -0.09
C ALA A 109 1.45 -1.24 -1.02
N PRO A 110 1.03 -1.09 -2.29
CA PRO A 110 1.67 -0.14 -3.19
C PRO A 110 1.15 1.27 -2.92
N TYR A 111 2.01 2.26 -3.17
CA TYR A 111 1.55 3.65 -3.18
C TYR A 111 0.67 3.89 -4.40
N ASN A 112 -0.63 4.05 -4.20
CA ASN A 112 -1.57 4.36 -5.29
C ASN A 112 -1.14 5.59 -6.09
N GLU A 113 -0.52 6.55 -5.40
CA GLU A 113 -0.08 7.81 -5.99
C GLU A 113 1.06 7.63 -6.99
N ARG A 114 1.76 6.49 -6.94
CA ARG A 114 2.99 6.27 -7.68
C ARG A 114 2.95 5.09 -8.64
N ILE A 115 1.83 4.38 -8.71
CA ILE A 115 1.69 3.19 -9.56
C ILE A 115 0.39 3.25 -10.34
N ASP A 116 0.26 2.35 -11.29
CA ASP A 116 -0.99 2.15 -12.01
C ASP A 116 -1.72 0.98 -11.36
N LEU A 117 -2.90 1.27 -10.85
CA LEU A 117 -3.74 0.30 -10.17
C LEU A 117 -4.92 -0.05 -11.08
N ILE A 118 -5.09 -1.33 -11.36
CA ILE A 118 -6.20 -1.82 -12.17
C ILE A 118 -7.04 -2.76 -11.27
N VAL A 119 -8.29 -2.41 -11.06
CA VAL A 119 -9.20 -3.17 -10.19
C VAL A 119 -10.35 -3.72 -11.05
N ASP A 120 -10.49 -5.04 -11.05
CA ASP A 120 -11.49 -5.74 -11.88
C ASP A 120 -11.43 -5.30 -13.35
N GLY A 121 -10.21 -5.13 -13.86
CA GLY A 121 -9.96 -4.74 -15.24
C GLY A 121 -10.12 -3.24 -15.51
N ARG A 122 -10.39 -2.43 -14.49
CA ARG A 122 -10.62 -0.99 -14.65
C ARG A 122 -9.45 -0.20 -14.07
N PRO A 123 -8.72 0.58 -14.89
CA PRO A 123 -7.69 1.47 -14.38
C PRO A 123 -8.27 2.49 -13.40
N GLN A 124 -7.56 2.70 -12.30
CA GLN A 124 -7.93 3.67 -11.29
C GLN A 124 -7.10 4.93 -11.47
N ASP A 125 -7.70 6.08 -11.23
CA ASP A 125 -6.96 7.34 -11.20
C ASP A 125 -5.99 7.33 -10.02
N ARG A 126 -4.80 7.91 -10.22
CA ARG A 126 -3.88 8.10 -9.12
C ARG A 126 -4.44 9.16 -8.19
N PRO A 127 -4.56 8.88 -6.87
CA PRO A 127 -5.09 9.88 -5.96
C PRO A 127 -4.15 11.08 -5.85
N ALA A 128 -4.74 12.27 -5.73
CA ALA A 128 -4.03 13.46 -5.32
C ALA A 128 -4.05 13.54 -3.80
N GLY A 129 -3.01 14.12 -3.22
CA GLY A 129 -2.93 14.22 -1.76
C GLY A 129 -1.65 14.92 -1.37
N PRO A 130 -1.17 14.73 -0.13
CA PRO A 130 0.09 15.31 0.31
C PRO A 130 1.28 14.94 -0.57
N LEU A 131 1.19 13.78 -1.24
CA LEU A 131 2.23 13.29 -2.15
C LEU A 131 2.10 13.85 -3.56
N GLY A 132 0.95 14.47 -3.87
CA GLY A 132 0.63 14.88 -5.23
C GLY A 132 0.34 13.69 -6.15
N PRO A 133 -0.07 13.96 -7.40
CA PRO A 133 -0.48 12.88 -8.32
C PRO A 133 0.64 11.91 -8.68
N ARG A 134 1.89 12.31 -8.59
CA ARG A 134 3.03 11.47 -8.96
C ARG A 134 3.58 10.67 -7.78
N GLY A 135 3.29 11.05 -6.54
CA GLY A 135 3.80 10.38 -5.36
C GLY A 135 5.32 10.43 -5.29
N GLU A 136 5.88 11.59 -5.09
CA GLU A 136 7.34 11.78 -5.11
C GLU A 136 8.03 11.03 -3.96
N PRO A 137 9.27 10.54 -4.16
CA PRO A 137 10.04 9.89 -3.11
C PRO A 137 10.22 10.78 -1.89
N GLY A 138 10.34 10.15 -0.72
CA GLY A 138 10.52 10.86 0.54
C GLY A 138 9.22 11.15 1.28
N MET A 139 8.09 10.94 0.64
CA MET A 139 6.78 11.07 1.27
C MET A 139 6.46 9.84 2.09
N ARG A 140 5.62 10.04 3.14
CA ARG A 140 5.28 8.98 4.07
C ARG A 140 4.11 8.14 3.59
N ALA A 141 4.11 6.86 3.96
CA ALA A 141 2.90 6.07 3.89
C ALA A 141 1.89 6.58 4.91
N ALA A 142 0.67 6.64 4.53
CA ALA A 142 -0.39 7.09 5.42
C ALA A 142 -0.94 5.94 6.25
#